data_de1dbdb9ed98ec148761d7847d5c3366
#
_entry.id   de1dbdb9ed98ec148761d7847d5c3366
#
_cell.length_a   1.000
_cell.length_b   1.000
_cell.length_c   1.000
_cell.angle_alpha   90.00
_cell.angle_beta   90.00
_cell.angle_gamma   90.00
#
_symmetry.space_group_name_H-M   'P 1'
#
loop_
_entity.id
_entity.type
_entity.pdbx_description
1 polymer ?
#
loop_
_entity_poly.entity_id
_entity_poly.type
_entity_poly.pdbx_seq_one_letter_code
_entity_poly.pdbx_strand_id
1 'polypeptide(L)'
;MTHENKIEMVHSSKHRSDKEKKVLINRLKKIEGQVRGLENMVEDNAYCPDVLIQVSAVTSALNSFNKELLASHIKHCVVEDVKSGNDEIIDELVKVMQKLMK
;
A
#
# COMPACT_ATOMS: atom_id res chain seq x y z
N MET A 1 -13.71 -9.19 4.73
CA MET A 1 -12.85 -8.94 3.60
C MET A 1 -13.57 -8.87 2.29
N THR A 2 -14.85 -9.12 2.31
CA THR A 2 -15.61 -9.22 1.09
C THR A 2 -15.86 -7.88 0.43
N HIS A 3 -15.92 -6.82 1.21
CA HIS A 3 -16.19 -5.49 0.64
C HIS A 3 -15.04 -4.99 -0.24
N GLU A 4 -13.88 -5.55 -0.09
CA GLU A 4 -12.75 -5.19 -0.94
C GLU A 4 -12.97 -5.60 -2.38
N ASN A 5 -13.75 -6.64 -2.56
CA ASN A 5 -14.00 -7.15 -3.90
C ASN A 5 -14.82 -6.18 -4.74
N LYS A 6 -15.63 -5.38 -4.09
CA LYS A 6 -16.42 -4.38 -4.81
C LYS A 6 -15.54 -3.34 -5.48
N ILE A 7 -14.48 -2.93 -4.79
CA ILE A 7 -13.55 -1.96 -5.34
C ILE A 7 -12.85 -2.54 -6.55
N GLU A 8 -12.43 -3.79 -6.44
CA GLU A 8 -11.76 -4.45 -7.54
C GLU A 8 -12.64 -4.56 -8.76
N MET A 9 -13.92 -4.85 -8.54
CA MET A 9 -14.85 -4.99 -9.65
C MET A 9 -15.07 -3.68 -10.38
N VAL A 10 -15.03 -2.57 -9.65
CA VAL A 10 -15.21 -1.25 -10.26
C VAL A 10 -14.03 -0.89 -11.15
N HIS A 11 -12.83 -1.20 -10.71
CA HIS A 11 -11.63 -0.72 -11.38
C HIS A 11 -10.94 -1.72 -12.26
N SER A 12 -11.26 -2.98 -12.12
CA SER A 12 -10.64 -3.95 -13.00
C SER A 12 -9.12 -3.83 -13.03
N SER A 13 -8.50 -3.67 -11.89
CA SER A 13 -7.09 -3.34 -11.80
C SER A 13 -6.20 -4.55 -11.62
N LYS A 14 -6.34 -5.52 -12.47
CA LYS A 14 -5.70 -6.80 -12.25
C LYS A 14 -4.49 -7.07 -13.14
N HIS A 15 -4.01 -6.08 -13.83
CA HIS A 15 -2.99 -6.32 -14.84
C HIS A 15 -1.58 -5.98 -14.42
N ARG A 16 -1.25 -6.28 -13.16
CA ARG A 16 0.13 -6.18 -12.76
C ARG A 16 0.89 -7.36 -13.30
N SER A 17 2.07 -7.10 -13.83
CA SER A 17 2.94 -8.18 -14.26
C SER A 17 3.41 -8.97 -13.04
N ASP A 18 3.89 -10.18 -13.28
CA ASP A 18 4.44 -11.00 -12.21
C ASP A 18 5.62 -10.31 -11.53
N LYS A 19 6.39 -9.58 -12.30
CA LYS A 19 7.53 -8.84 -11.77
C LYS A 19 7.06 -7.74 -10.81
N GLU A 20 6.02 -7.02 -11.18
CA GLU A 20 5.50 -5.96 -10.33
C GLU A 20 4.90 -6.52 -9.06
N LYS A 21 4.16 -7.61 -9.17
CA LYS A 21 3.63 -8.29 -7.98
C LYS A 21 4.74 -8.70 -7.05
N LYS A 22 5.81 -9.24 -7.60
CA LYS A 22 6.92 -9.71 -6.80
C LYS A 22 7.56 -8.57 -6.02
N VAL A 23 7.74 -7.43 -6.65
CA VAL A 23 8.30 -6.26 -5.98
C VAL A 23 7.42 -5.84 -4.82
N LEU A 24 6.11 -5.76 -5.03
CA LEU A 24 5.18 -5.35 -4.01
C LEU A 24 5.13 -6.34 -2.86
N ILE A 25 5.10 -7.63 -3.18
CA ILE A 25 5.04 -8.67 -2.16
C ILE A 25 6.32 -8.70 -1.35
N ASN A 26 7.47 -8.51 -2.00
CA ASN A 26 8.73 -8.49 -1.27
C ASN A 26 8.81 -7.32 -0.30
N ARG A 27 8.26 -6.17 -0.67
CA ARG A 27 8.17 -5.04 0.24
C ARG A 27 7.32 -5.37 1.46
N LEU A 28 6.17 -6.02 1.21
CA LEU A 28 5.28 -6.40 2.31
C LEU A 28 5.92 -7.45 3.22
N LYS A 29 6.65 -8.38 2.67
CA LYS A 29 7.34 -9.39 3.48
C LYS A 29 8.38 -8.75 4.39
N LYS A 30 9.04 -7.73 3.89
CA LYS A 30 10.00 -6.99 4.69
C LYS A 30 9.30 -6.29 5.85
N ILE A 31 8.16 -5.68 5.56
CA ILE A 31 7.35 -5.01 6.58
C ILE A 31 6.83 -6.01 7.60
N GLU A 32 6.41 -7.19 7.15
CA GLU A 32 6.02 -8.27 8.04
C GLU A 32 7.12 -8.57 9.05
N GLY A 33 8.35 -8.68 8.57
CA GLY A 33 9.49 -8.93 9.45
C GLY A 33 9.68 -7.81 10.45
N GLN A 34 9.48 -6.58 10.04
CA GLN A 34 9.59 -5.43 10.94
C GLN A 34 8.51 -5.46 12.02
N VAL A 35 7.29 -5.83 11.64
CA VAL A 35 6.19 -5.96 12.61
C VAL A 35 6.49 -7.07 13.59
N ARG A 36 7.03 -8.18 13.11
CA ARG A 36 7.43 -9.28 13.98
C ARG A 36 8.51 -8.82 14.96
N GLY A 37 9.43 -7.97 14.49
CA GLY A 37 10.41 -7.36 15.37
C GLY A 37 9.78 -6.54 16.47
N LEU A 38 8.72 -5.81 16.14
CA LEU A 38 7.96 -5.06 17.14
C LEU A 38 7.34 -5.97 18.18
N GLU A 39 6.76 -7.09 17.73
CA GLU A 39 6.18 -8.06 18.66
C GLU A 39 7.22 -8.56 19.64
N ASN A 40 8.41 -8.86 19.14
CA ASN A 40 9.49 -9.33 20.02
C ASN A 40 9.92 -8.24 20.99
N MET A 41 9.96 -7.01 20.54
CA MET A 41 10.35 -5.91 21.42
C MET A 41 9.35 -5.75 22.58
N VAL A 42 8.07 -5.86 22.27
CA VAL A 42 7.04 -5.76 23.31
C VAL A 42 7.14 -6.94 24.26
N GLU A 43 7.34 -8.14 23.71
CA GLU A 43 7.48 -9.34 24.47
C GLU A 43 8.65 -9.23 25.47
N ASP A 44 9.74 -8.66 25.03
CA ASP A 44 10.97 -8.56 25.81
C ASP A 44 11.02 -7.28 26.66
N ASN A 45 9.94 -6.55 26.75
CA ASN A 45 9.86 -5.33 27.54
C ASN A 45 10.89 -4.30 27.13
N ALA A 46 11.08 -4.14 25.83
CA ALA A 46 12.04 -3.16 25.31
C ALA A 46 11.66 -1.76 25.76
N TYR A 47 12.65 -0.90 25.80
CA TYR A 47 12.48 0.48 26.20
C TYR A 47 11.45 1.17 25.28
N CYS A 48 10.45 1.79 25.87
CA CYS A 48 9.34 2.34 25.13
C CYS A 48 9.72 3.28 23.97
N PRO A 49 10.64 4.23 24.17
CA PRO A 49 11.05 5.08 23.04
C PRO A 49 11.65 4.30 21.88
N ASP A 50 12.35 3.19 22.15
CA ASP A 50 12.89 2.36 21.08
C ASP A 50 11.78 1.69 20.28
N VAL A 51 10.73 1.28 20.96
CA VAL A 51 9.57 0.68 20.29
C VAL A 51 8.91 1.73 19.38
N LEU A 52 8.78 2.95 19.88
CA LEU A 52 8.17 4.02 19.08
C LEU A 52 8.99 4.36 17.84
N ILE A 53 10.32 4.33 17.97
CA ILE A 53 11.20 4.55 16.82
C ILE A 53 10.98 3.46 15.79
N GLN A 54 10.86 2.23 16.24
CA GLN A 54 10.63 1.11 15.33
C GLN A 54 9.26 1.22 14.65
N VAL A 55 8.24 1.68 15.39
CA VAL A 55 6.92 1.91 14.80
C VAL A 55 7.03 2.95 13.69
N SER A 56 7.81 4.00 13.93
CA SER A 56 8.01 5.03 12.92
C SER A 56 8.64 4.45 11.66
N ALA A 57 9.58 3.54 11.81
CA ALA A 57 10.21 2.89 10.66
C ALA A 57 9.21 2.05 9.89
N VAL A 58 8.34 1.33 10.57
CA VAL A 58 7.30 0.53 9.92
C VAL A 58 6.33 1.43 9.17
N THR A 59 5.94 2.53 9.80
CA THR A 59 5.05 3.49 9.17
C THR A 59 5.67 4.05 7.89
N SER A 60 6.93 4.39 7.93
CA SER A 60 7.63 4.89 6.74
C SER A 60 7.67 3.85 5.64
N ALA A 61 7.91 2.59 6.02
CA ALA A 61 7.94 1.51 5.04
C ALA A 61 6.58 1.31 4.39
N LEU A 62 5.51 1.41 5.18
CA LEU A 62 4.16 1.30 4.65
C LEU A 62 3.83 2.47 3.72
N ASN A 63 4.29 3.67 4.05
CA ASN A 63 4.09 4.81 3.18
C ASN A 63 4.83 4.64 1.86
N SER A 64 6.02 4.07 1.90
CA SER A 64 6.76 3.77 0.68
C SER A 64 6.04 2.74 -0.17
N PHE A 65 5.48 1.73 0.48
CA PHE A 65 4.67 0.73 -0.21
C PHE A 65 3.47 1.39 -0.89
N ASN A 66 2.80 2.29 -0.18
CA ASN A 66 1.66 3.02 -0.74
C ASN A 66 2.03 3.80 -1.98
N LYS A 67 3.19 4.46 -1.94
CA LYS A 67 3.64 5.23 -3.10
C LYS A 67 3.92 4.34 -4.30
N GLU A 68 4.53 3.19 -4.03
CA GLU A 68 4.83 2.25 -5.10
C GLU A 68 3.55 1.70 -5.70
N LEU A 69 2.61 1.32 -4.85
CA LEU A 69 1.33 0.79 -5.29
C LEU A 69 0.56 1.83 -6.11
N LEU A 70 0.56 3.07 -5.63
CA LEU A 70 -0.14 4.15 -6.31
C LEU A 70 0.48 4.44 -7.67
N ALA A 71 1.80 4.47 -7.74
CA ALA A 71 2.49 4.70 -9.00
C ALA A 71 2.15 3.61 -10.01
N SER A 72 2.14 2.36 -9.55
CA SER A 72 1.80 1.23 -10.39
C SER A 72 0.35 1.34 -10.87
N HIS A 73 -0.54 1.73 -9.97
CA HIS A 73 -1.96 1.87 -10.32
C HIS A 73 -2.16 2.95 -11.37
N ILE A 74 -1.52 4.10 -11.18
CA ILE A 74 -1.62 5.19 -12.16
C ILE A 74 -1.11 4.72 -13.52
N LYS A 75 0.03 4.06 -13.52
CA LYS A 75 0.69 3.67 -14.74
C LYS A 75 -0.11 2.64 -15.53
N HIS A 76 -0.72 1.67 -14.84
CA HIS A 76 -1.31 0.53 -15.51
C HIS A 76 -2.82 0.50 -15.52
N CYS A 77 -3.47 1.24 -14.66
CA CYS A 77 -4.91 1.19 -14.55
C CYS A 77 -5.57 2.52 -14.83
N VAL A 78 -5.09 3.57 -14.17
CA VAL A 78 -5.74 4.88 -14.28
C VAL A 78 -5.60 5.44 -15.69
N VAL A 79 -4.41 5.32 -16.27
CA VAL A 79 -4.18 5.82 -17.62
C VAL A 79 -5.11 5.14 -18.62
N GLU A 80 -5.25 3.82 -18.48
CA GLU A 80 -6.13 3.06 -19.35
C GLU A 80 -7.58 3.51 -19.19
N ASP A 81 -8.02 3.68 -17.96
CA ASP A 81 -9.38 4.08 -17.68
C ASP A 81 -9.68 5.48 -18.22
N VAL A 82 -8.73 6.37 -18.09
CA VAL A 82 -8.90 7.73 -18.60
C VAL A 82 -8.98 7.71 -20.12
N LYS A 83 -8.15 6.91 -20.77
CA LYS A 83 -8.20 6.78 -22.22
C LYS A 83 -9.51 6.22 -22.69
N SER A 84 -10.16 5.40 -21.89
CA SER A 84 -11.45 4.82 -22.20
C SER A 84 -12.62 5.75 -21.88
N GLY A 85 -12.33 6.93 -21.35
CA GLY A 85 -13.38 7.88 -21.02
C GLY A 85 -13.93 7.77 -19.62
N ASN A 86 -13.31 6.97 -18.78
CA ASN A 86 -13.77 6.78 -17.40
C ASN A 86 -13.05 7.75 -16.47
N ASP A 87 -13.53 8.99 -16.46
CA ASP A 87 -12.89 10.05 -15.69
C ASP A 87 -13.14 9.95 -14.19
N GLU A 88 -14.11 9.16 -13.79
CA GLU A 88 -14.42 9.01 -12.37
C GLU A 88 -13.25 8.42 -11.59
N ILE A 89 -12.40 7.68 -12.26
CA ILE A 89 -11.25 7.06 -11.60
C ILE A 89 -10.31 8.12 -11.04
N ILE A 90 -10.24 9.26 -11.68
CA ILE A 90 -9.41 10.37 -11.22
C ILE A 90 -9.91 10.88 -9.87
N ASP A 91 -11.22 11.06 -9.74
CA ASP A 91 -11.81 11.54 -8.50
C ASP A 91 -11.59 10.55 -7.36
N GLU A 92 -11.72 9.26 -7.64
CA GLU A 92 -11.49 8.25 -6.63
C GLU A 92 -10.04 8.24 -6.18
N LEU A 93 -9.14 8.39 -7.13
CA LEU A 93 -7.71 8.40 -6.83
C LEU A 93 -7.37 9.59 -5.93
N VAL A 94 -7.93 10.75 -6.23
CA VAL A 94 -7.71 11.94 -5.42
C VAL A 94 -8.21 11.71 -3.99
N LYS A 95 -9.36 11.09 -3.83
CA LYS A 95 -9.89 10.80 -2.49
C LYS A 95 -8.97 9.88 -1.71
N VAL A 96 -8.44 8.85 -2.37
CA VAL A 96 -7.51 7.93 -1.71
C VAL A 96 -6.24 8.65 -1.30
N MET A 97 -5.71 9.49 -2.19
CA MET A 97 -4.51 10.25 -1.90
C MET A 97 -4.71 11.16 -0.71
N GLN A 98 -5.87 11.80 -0.61
CA GLN A 98 -6.16 12.68 0.51
C GLN A 98 -6.16 11.92 1.83
N LYS A 99 -6.64 10.69 1.84
CA LYS A 99 -6.61 9.86 3.03
C LYS A 99 -5.20 9.49 3.44
N LEU A 100 -4.34 9.26 2.46
CA LEU A 100 -2.96 8.87 2.72
C LEU A 100 -2.09 10.01 3.19
N MET A 101 -2.49 11.23 2.88
CA MET A 101 -1.68 12.41 3.16
C MET A 101 -2.09 13.15 4.41
N LYS A 102 -2.76 12.51 5.30
CA LYS A 102 -3.19 13.12 6.55
C LYS A 102 -2.06 13.52 7.45
#